data_5b3aca71410e659f9bc5dd3fd0a4865f
#
_entry.id   5b3aca71410e659f9bc5dd3fd0a4865f
#
_cell.length_a   1.000
_cell.length_b   1.000
_cell.length_c   1.000
_cell.angle_alpha   90.00
_cell.angle_beta   90.00
_cell.angle_gamma   90.00
#
_symmetry.space_group_name_H-M   'P 1'
#
loop_
_entity.id
_entity.type
_entity.pdbx_description
1 polymer ?
#
loop_
_entity_poly.entity_id
_entity_poly.type
_entity_poly.pdbx_seq_one_letter_code
_entity_poly.pdbx_strand_id
1 'polypeptide(L)'
;LIDSGVGYIDVSMKGKDRQEWCEMTGYDGSEAQHQAIRNLASLPIDFTCSMVITPENVLSFCDSVQIAHDNGAKQFSFTFVIDNDDAVEKDLAYLQKHDPLKMINDFISQIDKLNTITDDWWVEYSFPMCIYTQEQLNLLKGRLATPCQIHLKNAITFNTKMELLPCDMYIYKQLGEFGRDFSTYQEFLSLSNSTDYSKTMEAIRKLPSDECTVCEHLGVCYGGCPVLWKNYSFAALKEFKVKRTTNSGI
;
A
#
# COMPACT_ATOMS: atom_id res chain seq x y z
N LEU A 1 3.46 -22.39 14.45
CA LEU A 1 2.74 -21.11 14.33
C LEU A 1 1.26 -21.29 14.70
N ILE A 2 0.54 -22.23 14.08
CA ILE A 2 -0.88 -22.48 14.35
C ILE A 2 -1.09 -22.82 15.83
N ASP A 3 -0.31 -23.75 16.38
CA ASP A 3 -0.37 -24.12 17.81
C ASP A 3 -0.05 -22.96 18.76
N SER A 4 0.59 -21.90 18.24
CA SER A 4 0.88 -20.67 18.98
C SER A 4 -0.22 -19.61 18.84
N GLY A 5 -1.36 -19.94 18.21
CA GLY A 5 -2.51 -19.06 18.06
C GLY A 5 -2.43 -18.07 16.87
N VAL A 6 -1.51 -18.29 15.91
CA VAL A 6 -1.48 -17.51 14.67
C VAL A 6 -2.69 -17.91 13.82
N GLY A 7 -3.60 -16.96 13.56
CA GLY A 7 -4.84 -17.18 12.83
C GLY A 7 -4.82 -16.72 11.37
N TYR A 8 -3.79 -15.97 10.95
CA TYR A 8 -3.68 -15.42 9.60
C TYR A 8 -2.23 -15.13 9.24
N ILE A 9 -1.88 -15.32 7.97
CA ILE A 9 -0.54 -15.03 7.45
C ILE A 9 -0.64 -14.23 6.14
N ASP A 10 0.19 -13.20 6.01
CA ASP A 10 0.40 -12.50 4.76
C ASP A 10 1.75 -12.90 4.16
N VAL A 11 1.73 -13.34 2.89
CA VAL A 11 2.90 -13.77 2.12
C VAL A 11 3.23 -12.72 1.07
N SER A 12 4.29 -11.97 1.29
CA SER A 12 4.71 -10.95 0.35
C SER A 12 5.36 -11.57 -0.89
N MET A 13 4.66 -11.55 -2.03
CA MET A 13 5.17 -11.99 -3.33
C MET A 13 6.15 -10.97 -3.92
N LYS A 14 7.21 -11.45 -4.60
CA LYS A 14 8.25 -10.58 -5.17
C LYS A 14 8.36 -10.65 -6.69
N GLY A 15 8.05 -11.78 -7.30
CA GLY A 15 8.12 -11.97 -8.74
C GLY A 15 7.69 -13.38 -9.14
N LYS A 16 7.52 -13.60 -10.44
CA LYS A 16 7.06 -14.89 -10.98
C LYS A 16 8.16 -15.96 -11.01
N ASP A 17 9.41 -15.53 -11.15
CA ASP A 17 10.54 -16.42 -11.33
C ASP A 17 11.80 -15.90 -10.61
N ARG A 18 12.89 -16.67 -10.76
CA ARG A 18 14.19 -16.35 -10.20
C ARG A 18 14.71 -14.98 -10.65
N GLN A 19 14.53 -14.63 -11.93
CA GLN A 19 15.07 -13.39 -12.47
C GLN A 19 14.39 -12.19 -11.81
N GLU A 20 13.07 -12.12 -11.83
CA GLU A 20 12.31 -11.03 -11.18
C GLU A 20 12.60 -10.96 -9.68
N TRP A 21 12.74 -12.13 -9.01
CA TRP A 21 13.11 -12.17 -7.61
C TRP A 21 14.46 -11.53 -7.33
N CYS A 22 15.50 -11.90 -8.13
CA CYS A 22 16.84 -11.33 -7.97
C CYS A 22 16.87 -9.84 -8.27
N GLU A 23 16.12 -9.38 -9.27
CA GLU A 23 16.01 -7.97 -9.62
C GLU A 23 15.37 -7.15 -8.49
N MET A 24 14.34 -7.71 -7.84
CA MET A 24 13.61 -7.03 -6.76
C MET A 24 14.32 -7.07 -5.40
N THR A 25 15.00 -8.17 -5.09
CA THR A 25 15.47 -8.44 -3.71
C THR A 25 16.99 -8.60 -3.58
N GLY A 26 17.69 -8.75 -4.70
CA GLY A 26 19.13 -9.03 -4.72
C GLY A 26 19.51 -10.49 -4.48
N TYR A 27 18.55 -11.40 -4.29
CA TYR A 27 18.80 -12.85 -4.11
C TYR A 27 17.65 -13.69 -4.69
N ASP A 28 17.87 -15.01 -4.86
CA ASP A 28 16.84 -15.94 -5.31
C ASP A 28 16.08 -16.56 -4.15
N GLY A 29 14.83 -16.17 -4.00
CA GLY A 29 13.90 -16.73 -3.01
C GLY A 29 12.65 -17.35 -3.63
N SER A 30 12.59 -17.45 -4.96
CA SER A 30 11.38 -17.84 -5.71
C SER A 30 10.84 -19.22 -5.29
N GLU A 31 11.68 -20.25 -5.31
CA GLU A 31 11.23 -21.61 -4.92
C GLU A 31 10.87 -21.70 -3.43
N ALA A 32 11.59 -20.99 -2.57
CA ALA A 32 11.25 -20.92 -1.15
C ALA A 32 9.86 -20.31 -0.91
N GLN A 33 9.51 -19.27 -1.67
CA GLN A 33 8.17 -18.65 -1.64
C GLN A 33 7.10 -19.63 -2.12
N HIS A 34 7.31 -20.29 -3.26
CA HIS A 34 6.35 -21.27 -3.79
C HIS A 34 6.14 -22.42 -2.81
N GLN A 35 7.22 -22.91 -2.19
CA GLN A 35 7.13 -23.94 -1.17
C GLN A 35 6.37 -23.45 0.08
N ALA A 36 6.59 -22.19 0.50
CA ALA A 36 5.86 -21.61 1.63
C ALA A 36 4.35 -21.53 1.34
N ILE A 37 3.95 -21.12 0.12
CA ILE A 37 2.54 -21.10 -0.30
C ILE A 37 1.94 -22.50 -0.28
N ARG A 38 2.62 -23.51 -0.85
CA ARG A 38 2.15 -24.92 -0.80
C ARG A 38 1.98 -25.41 0.63
N ASN A 39 2.91 -25.08 1.51
CA ASN A 39 2.83 -25.46 2.91
C ASN A 39 1.61 -24.82 3.60
N LEU A 40 1.38 -23.50 3.38
CA LEU A 40 0.23 -22.78 3.94
C LEU A 40 -1.09 -23.33 3.39
N ALA A 41 -1.17 -23.60 2.09
CA ALA A 41 -2.36 -24.17 1.46
C ALA A 41 -2.74 -25.55 2.00
N SER A 42 -1.80 -26.30 2.60
CA SER A 42 -2.04 -27.60 3.24
C SER A 42 -2.48 -27.50 4.71
N LEU A 43 -2.50 -26.30 5.30
CA LEU A 43 -2.78 -26.05 6.70
C LEU A 43 -4.17 -25.39 6.89
N PRO A 44 -4.82 -25.60 8.04
CA PRO A 44 -6.09 -24.95 8.37
C PRO A 44 -5.85 -23.50 8.85
N ILE A 45 -5.28 -22.66 8.00
CA ILE A 45 -5.00 -21.24 8.27
C ILE A 45 -5.33 -20.41 7.05
N ASP A 46 -5.97 -19.28 7.27
CA ASP A 46 -6.20 -18.30 6.20
C ASP A 46 -4.92 -17.52 5.91
N PHE A 47 -4.64 -17.30 4.63
CA PHE A 47 -3.51 -16.50 4.21
C PHE A 47 -3.81 -15.72 2.93
N THR A 48 -3.16 -14.59 2.79
CA THR A 48 -3.19 -13.75 1.60
C THR A 48 -1.80 -13.70 0.97
N CYS A 49 -1.74 -13.66 -0.35
CA CYS A 49 -0.53 -13.34 -1.07
C CYS A 49 -0.58 -11.86 -1.48
N SER A 50 0.29 -11.04 -0.90
CA SER A 50 0.37 -9.61 -1.19
C SER A 50 1.49 -9.28 -2.18
N MET A 51 1.27 -8.30 -3.05
CA MET A 51 2.28 -7.86 -4.02
C MET A 51 2.30 -6.35 -4.16
N VAL A 52 3.51 -5.78 -4.13
CA VAL A 52 3.72 -4.37 -4.47
C VAL A 52 3.77 -4.24 -5.99
N ILE A 53 2.86 -3.44 -6.53
CA ILE A 53 2.79 -3.12 -7.95
C ILE A 53 3.73 -1.95 -8.24
N THR A 54 4.65 -2.17 -9.16
CA THR A 54 5.67 -1.21 -9.60
C THR A 54 5.57 -0.98 -11.11
N PRO A 55 6.18 0.06 -11.68
CA PRO A 55 6.23 0.25 -13.13
C PRO A 55 6.80 -0.96 -13.90
N GLU A 56 7.70 -1.72 -13.26
CA GLU A 56 8.38 -2.86 -13.87
C GLU A 56 7.49 -4.10 -13.94
N ASN A 57 6.63 -4.33 -12.93
CA ASN A 57 5.83 -5.55 -12.83
C ASN A 57 4.35 -5.38 -13.18
N VAL A 58 3.84 -4.16 -13.32
CA VAL A 58 2.39 -3.89 -13.49
C VAL A 58 1.75 -4.58 -14.69
N LEU A 59 2.50 -4.85 -15.75
CA LEU A 59 2.00 -5.56 -16.93
C LEU A 59 2.20 -7.09 -16.86
N SER A 60 2.95 -7.59 -15.88
CA SER A 60 3.27 -9.03 -15.72
C SER A 60 2.85 -9.63 -14.39
N PHE A 61 2.34 -8.84 -13.42
CA PHE A 61 2.02 -9.33 -12.08
C PHE A 61 1.01 -10.50 -12.07
N CYS A 62 0.12 -10.57 -13.07
CA CYS A 62 -0.81 -11.68 -13.21
C CYS A 62 -0.10 -13.03 -13.39
N ASP A 63 1.13 -13.05 -13.95
CA ASP A 63 1.90 -14.29 -14.07
C ASP A 63 2.35 -14.79 -12.68
N SER A 64 2.76 -13.85 -11.80
CA SER A 64 3.07 -14.17 -10.40
C SER A 64 1.84 -14.66 -9.63
N VAL A 65 0.67 -14.02 -9.86
CA VAL A 65 -0.60 -14.43 -9.27
C VAL A 65 -0.97 -15.84 -9.73
N GLN A 66 -0.84 -16.14 -11.04
CA GLN A 66 -1.13 -17.47 -11.57
C GLN A 66 -0.26 -18.55 -10.91
N ILE A 67 1.05 -18.30 -10.79
CA ILE A 67 1.96 -19.24 -10.14
C ILE A 67 1.60 -19.44 -8.67
N ALA A 68 1.29 -18.37 -7.93
CA ALA A 68 0.87 -18.48 -6.54
C ALA A 68 -0.46 -19.22 -6.40
N HIS A 69 -1.42 -18.97 -7.28
CA HIS A 69 -2.71 -19.65 -7.34
C HIS A 69 -2.52 -21.16 -7.62
N ASP A 70 -1.67 -21.52 -8.57
CA ASP A 70 -1.35 -22.92 -8.89
C ASP A 70 -0.66 -23.65 -7.72
N ASN A 71 0.00 -22.91 -6.82
CA ASN A 71 0.56 -23.42 -5.57
C ASN A 71 -0.43 -23.40 -4.40
N GLY A 72 -1.68 -22.99 -4.61
CA GLY A 72 -2.77 -23.09 -3.65
C GLY A 72 -3.17 -21.78 -2.95
N ALA A 73 -2.60 -20.64 -3.33
CA ALA A 73 -3.09 -19.33 -2.87
C ALA A 73 -4.48 -19.04 -3.47
N LYS A 74 -5.35 -18.41 -2.69
CA LYS A 74 -6.71 -18.04 -3.12
C LYS A 74 -6.98 -16.55 -3.04
N GLN A 75 -6.40 -15.89 -2.04
CA GLN A 75 -6.61 -14.48 -1.75
C GLN A 75 -5.38 -13.66 -2.12
N PHE A 76 -5.60 -12.51 -2.75
CA PHE A 76 -4.52 -11.64 -3.21
C PHE A 76 -4.77 -10.18 -2.87
N SER A 77 -3.72 -9.50 -2.41
CA SER A 77 -3.76 -8.06 -2.24
C SER A 77 -2.66 -7.36 -3.02
N PHE A 78 -2.96 -6.15 -3.50
CA PHE A 78 -2.04 -5.36 -4.29
C PHE A 78 -1.89 -3.97 -3.67
N THR A 79 -0.65 -3.49 -3.58
CA THR A 79 -0.35 -2.13 -3.13
C THR A 79 0.52 -1.45 -4.17
N PHE A 80 0.17 -0.25 -4.59
CA PHE A 80 1.04 0.51 -5.47
C PHE A 80 2.28 1.00 -4.74
N VAL A 81 3.45 0.91 -5.39
CA VAL A 81 4.70 1.41 -4.83
C VAL A 81 4.59 2.90 -4.49
N ILE A 82 5.10 3.28 -3.34
CA ILE A 82 5.18 4.66 -2.87
C ILE A 82 6.63 4.90 -2.42
N ASP A 83 7.25 5.94 -2.97
CA ASP A 83 8.53 6.40 -2.46
C ASP A 83 8.34 7.05 -1.08
N ASN A 84 9.04 6.52 -0.10
CA ASN A 84 9.09 7.07 1.25
C ASN A 84 10.32 7.93 1.53
N ASP A 85 11.29 7.94 0.61
CA ASP A 85 12.45 8.81 0.68
C ASP A 85 12.07 10.25 0.30
N ASP A 86 12.86 11.21 0.79
CA ASP A 86 12.73 12.59 0.34
C ASP A 86 13.18 12.66 -1.13
N ALA A 87 12.20 12.50 -2.02
CA ALA A 87 12.44 12.54 -3.45
C ALA A 87 13.13 13.88 -3.82
N VAL A 88 14.14 13.80 -4.67
CA VAL A 88 14.85 14.99 -5.18
C VAL A 88 13.90 15.84 -6.01
N GLU A 89 13.11 15.17 -6.89
CA GLU A 89 12.05 15.81 -7.64
C GLU A 89 10.80 15.93 -6.77
N LYS A 90 10.11 17.06 -6.88
CA LYS A 90 8.84 17.33 -6.19
C LYS A 90 7.75 17.75 -7.18
N ASP A 91 6.50 17.69 -6.74
CA ASP A 91 5.32 18.16 -7.48
C ASP A 91 5.23 17.57 -8.90
N LEU A 92 5.14 18.41 -9.90
CA LEU A 92 4.96 17.99 -11.30
C LEU A 92 6.12 17.14 -11.82
N ALA A 93 7.37 17.44 -11.43
CA ALA A 93 8.52 16.67 -11.86
C ALA A 93 8.48 15.24 -11.29
N TYR A 94 8.10 15.09 -10.03
CA TYR A 94 7.86 13.80 -9.41
C TYR A 94 6.75 13.01 -10.14
N LEU A 95 5.58 13.64 -10.36
CA LEU A 95 4.44 13.02 -11.02
C LEU A 95 4.74 12.64 -12.48
N GLN A 96 5.54 13.42 -13.19
CA GLN A 96 5.97 13.10 -14.57
C GLN A 96 6.91 11.87 -14.60
N LYS A 97 7.78 11.74 -13.61
CA LYS A 97 8.72 10.62 -13.51
C LYS A 97 8.03 9.31 -13.11
N HIS A 98 7.15 9.37 -12.13
CA HIS A 98 6.51 8.18 -11.55
C HIS A 98 5.14 7.85 -12.16
N ASP A 99 4.54 8.78 -12.85
CA ASP A 99 3.27 8.68 -13.62
C ASP A 99 2.22 7.74 -12.99
N PRO A 100 1.60 8.13 -11.89
CA PRO A 100 0.63 7.28 -11.21
C PRO A 100 -0.62 6.99 -12.05
N LEU A 101 -0.97 7.88 -13.01
CA LEU A 101 -2.09 7.63 -13.92
C LEU A 101 -1.78 6.51 -14.90
N LYS A 102 -0.54 6.47 -15.41
CA LYS A 102 -0.10 5.36 -16.26
C LYS A 102 -0.12 4.05 -15.49
N MET A 103 0.41 4.03 -14.26
CA MET A 103 0.43 2.83 -13.42
C MET A 103 -0.98 2.31 -13.15
N ILE A 104 -1.94 3.19 -12.84
CA ILE A 104 -3.34 2.81 -12.65
C ILE A 104 -3.93 2.23 -13.94
N ASN A 105 -3.72 2.88 -15.09
CA ASN A 105 -4.22 2.40 -16.39
C ASN A 105 -3.64 1.03 -16.74
N ASP A 106 -2.33 0.85 -16.56
CA ASP A 106 -1.64 -0.42 -16.82
C ASP A 106 -2.19 -1.52 -15.90
N PHE A 107 -2.39 -1.26 -14.60
CA PHE A 107 -2.99 -2.20 -13.66
C PHE A 107 -4.42 -2.58 -14.10
N ILE A 108 -5.25 -1.60 -14.43
CA ILE A 108 -6.63 -1.82 -14.87
C ILE A 108 -6.69 -2.66 -16.15
N SER A 109 -5.73 -2.48 -17.07
CA SER A 109 -5.65 -3.29 -18.29
C SER A 109 -5.44 -4.79 -18.03
N GLN A 110 -4.98 -5.15 -16.83
CA GLN A 110 -4.73 -6.54 -16.43
C GLN A 110 -5.91 -7.18 -15.68
N ILE A 111 -6.93 -6.41 -15.31
CA ILE A 111 -8.03 -6.90 -14.44
C ILE A 111 -8.79 -8.07 -15.08
N ASP A 112 -9.04 -8.04 -16.37
CA ASP A 112 -9.74 -9.15 -17.05
C ASP A 112 -8.92 -10.44 -16.95
N LYS A 113 -7.59 -10.37 -17.17
CA LYS A 113 -6.69 -11.50 -16.97
C LYS A 113 -6.69 -11.96 -15.51
N LEU A 114 -6.58 -11.03 -14.55
CA LEU A 114 -6.62 -11.34 -13.12
C LEU A 114 -7.90 -12.08 -12.74
N ASN A 115 -9.05 -11.61 -13.21
CA ASN A 115 -10.37 -12.23 -12.95
C ASN A 115 -10.53 -13.63 -13.57
N THR A 116 -9.68 -14.02 -14.53
CA THR A 116 -9.65 -15.43 -15.00
C THR A 116 -8.89 -16.35 -14.05
N ILE A 117 -8.06 -15.79 -13.16
CA ILE A 117 -7.25 -16.56 -12.20
C ILE A 117 -7.97 -16.67 -10.86
N THR A 118 -8.46 -15.54 -10.34
CA THR A 118 -9.13 -15.45 -9.04
C THR A 118 -10.12 -14.31 -9.02
N ASP A 119 -11.20 -14.48 -8.25
CA ASP A 119 -12.17 -13.43 -7.92
C ASP A 119 -11.97 -12.85 -6.50
N ASP A 120 -11.05 -13.40 -5.71
CA ASP A 120 -10.76 -12.97 -4.34
C ASP A 120 -9.47 -12.13 -4.27
N TRP A 121 -9.58 -10.86 -4.68
CA TRP A 121 -8.50 -9.91 -4.66
C TRP A 121 -8.97 -8.50 -4.34
N TRP A 122 -8.05 -7.67 -3.80
CA TRP A 122 -8.30 -6.25 -3.55
C TRP A 122 -7.02 -5.41 -3.73
N VAL A 123 -7.21 -4.12 -3.92
CA VAL A 123 -6.13 -3.13 -3.93
C VAL A 123 -6.08 -2.46 -2.58
N GLU A 124 -4.95 -2.56 -1.91
CA GLU A 124 -4.68 -1.79 -0.72
C GLU A 124 -4.47 -0.33 -1.09
N TYR A 125 -4.88 0.50 -0.18
CA TYR A 125 -5.10 1.88 -0.45
C TYR A 125 -3.80 2.69 -0.46
N SER A 126 -3.33 3.07 -1.64
CA SER A 126 -2.12 3.89 -1.82
C SER A 126 -2.43 5.27 -2.39
N PHE A 127 -3.18 5.33 -3.49
CA PHE A 127 -3.50 6.59 -4.16
C PHE A 127 -4.83 7.19 -3.69
N PRO A 128 -4.96 8.53 -3.64
CA PRO A 128 -6.24 9.18 -3.34
C PRO A 128 -7.28 8.89 -4.41
N MET A 129 -8.56 8.69 -4.02
CA MET A 129 -9.61 8.31 -4.98
C MET A 129 -9.81 9.32 -6.11
N CYS A 130 -9.49 10.60 -5.89
CA CYS A 130 -9.57 11.64 -6.91
C CYS A 130 -8.57 11.48 -8.07
N ILE A 131 -7.60 10.56 -7.98
CA ILE A 131 -6.70 10.27 -9.09
C ILE A 131 -7.39 9.41 -10.17
N TYR A 132 -8.30 8.55 -9.77
CA TYR A 132 -9.04 7.66 -10.66
C TYR A 132 -10.11 8.43 -11.46
N THR A 133 -10.50 7.87 -12.60
CA THR A 133 -11.74 8.27 -13.29
C THR A 133 -12.94 7.58 -12.63
N GLN A 134 -14.15 8.10 -12.89
CA GLN A 134 -15.38 7.47 -12.38
C GLN A 134 -15.56 6.04 -12.92
N GLU A 135 -15.17 5.78 -14.15
CA GLU A 135 -15.22 4.45 -14.77
C GLU A 135 -14.28 3.48 -14.04
N GLN A 136 -13.06 3.92 -13.74
CA GLN A 136 -12.09 3.13 -12.96
C GLN A 136 -12.57 2.84 -11.55
N LEU A 137 -13.17 3.83 -10.87
CA LEU A 137 -13.77 3.61 -9.54
C LEU A 137 -14.94 2.63 -9.59
N ASN A 138 -15.74 2.67 -10.65
CA ASN A 138 -16.84 1.71 -10.83
C ASN A 138 -16.31 0.27 -11.06
N LEU A 139 -15.23 0.13 -11.84
CA LEU A 139 -14.58 -1.15 -12.08
C LEU A 139 -13.96 -1.74 -10.80
N LEU A 140 -13.35 -0.87 -9.98
CA LEU A 140 -12.70 -1.24 -8.71
C LEU A 140 -13.66 -1.23 -7.51
N LYS A 141 -14.97 -1.08 -7.74
CA LYS A 141 -15.97 -1.03 -6.67
C LYS A 141 -15.95 -2.31 -5.83
N GLY A 142 -15.76 -2.13 -4.52
CA GLY A 142 -15.63 -3.25 -3.57
C GLY A 142 -14.25 -3.92 -3.57
N ARG A 143 -13.33 -3.46 -4.42
CA ARG A 143 -11.95 -3.95 -4.50
C ARG A 143 -10.93 -3.01 -3.87
N LEU A 144 -11.30 -1.76 -3.63
CA LEU A 144 -10.43 -0.81 -2.90
C LEU A 144 -10.63 -1.02 -1.40
N ALA A 145 -9.55 -1.35 -0.70
CA ALA A 145 -9.57 -1.48 0.75
C ALA A 145 -9.79 -0.11 1.41
N THR A 146 -10.37 -0.16 2.58
CA THR A 146 -10.66 1.02 3.41
C THR A 146 -9.39 1.67 3.98
N PRO A 147 -9.51 2.81 4.62
CA PRO A 147 -8.40 3.72 4.94
C PRO A 147 -7.27 3.08 5.73
N CYS A 148 -6.08 3.62 5.53
CA CYS A 148 -4.86 3.12 6.15
C CYS A 148 -4.90 3.22 7.69
N GLN A 149 -4.06 2.42 8.33
CA GLN A 149 -3.94 2.31 9.80
C GLN A 149 -3.70 3.64 10.51
N ILE A 150 -3.03 4.60 9.86
CA ILE A 150 -2.82 5.95 10.40
C ILE A 150 -4.17 6.65 10.64
N HIS A 151 -5.09 6.56 9.68
CA HIS A 151 -6.41 7.16 9.79
C HIS A 151 -7.32 6.38 10.73
N LEU A 152 -7.27 5.05 10.68
CA LEU A 152 -8.07 4.16 11.55
C LEU A 152 -7.57 4.14 13.00
N LYS A 153 -6.34 4.56 13.28
CA LYS A 153 -5.71 4.54 14.62
C LYS A 153 -5.67 3.13 15.25
N ASN A 154 -5.52 2.09 14.42
CA ASN A 154 -5.64 0.70 14.83
C ASN A 154 -4.34 -0.11 14.73
N ALA A 155 -3.20 0.54 14.50
CA ALA A 155 -1.91 -0.12 14.47
C ALA A 155 -0.88 0.57 15.36
N ILE A 156 0.04 -0.25 15.86
CA ILE A 156 1.23 0.16 16.59
C ILE A 156 2.42 -0.41 15.80
N THR A 157 3.28 0.47 15.28
CA THR A 157 4.42 0.08 14.46
C THR A 157 5.73 0.34 15.19
N PHE A 158 6.60 -0.66 15.24
CA PHE A 158 7.95 -0.54 15.78
C PHE A 158 8.98 -0.89 14.70
N ASN A 159 10.10 -0.17 14.72
CA ASN A 159 11.27 -0.60 13.97
C ASN A 159 12.12 -1.60 14.81
N THR A 160 13.24 -2.04 14.22
CA THR A 160 14.14 -3.00 14.87
C THR A 160 14.87 -2.47 16.13
N LYS A 161 14.81 -1.16 16.35
CA LYS A 161 15.34 -0.50 17.56
C LYS A 161 14.26 -0.29 18.63
N MET A 162 13.06 -0.83 18.42
CA MET A 162 11.90 -0.63 19.29
C MET A 162 11.44 0.83 19.38
N GLU A 163 11.77 1.63 18.37
CA GLU A 163 11.23 2.98 18.21
C GLU A 163 9.79 2.89 17.66
N LEU A 164 8.87 3.58 18.32
CA LEU A 164 7.47 3.69 17.91
C LEU A 164 7.35 4.65 16.74
N LEU A 165 6.76 4.20 15.64
CA LEU A 165 6.58 4.95 14.41
C LEU A 165 5.09 5.14 14.08
N PRO A 166 4.70 6.18 13.33
CA PRO A 166 3.33 6.34 12.80
C PRO A 166 2.89 5.18 11.89
N CYS A 167 3.79 4.70 11.03
CA CYS A 167 3.71 3.49 10.23
C CYS A 167 5.11 3.15 9.69
N ASP A 168 5.26 2.01 9.03
CA ASP A 168 6.50 1.53 8.42
C ASP A 168 7.08 2.47 7.35
N MET A 169 6.24 3.27 6.69
CA MET A 169 6.66 4.28 5.71
C MET A 169 7.16 5.60 6.36
N TYR A 170 6.93 5.83 7.65
CA TYR A 170 7.41 7.01 8.38
C TYR A 170 8.64 6.69 9.23
N ILE A 171 9.65 6.05 8.63
CA ILE A 171 10.86 5.54 9.31
C ILE A 171 11.70 6.61 10.03
N TYR A 172 11.58 7.88 9.62
CA TYR A 172 12.31 9.01 10.23
C TYR A 172 11.50 9.77 11.28
N LYS A 173 10.27 9.29 11.60
CA LYS A 173 9.38 9.99 12.53
C LYS A 173 9.13 9.15 13.77
N GLN A 174 10.03 9.26 14.73
CA GLN A 174 9.89 8.61 16.03
C GLN A 174 8.80 9.30 16.87
N LEU A 175 7.89 8.51 17.44
CA LEU A 175 6.84 8.94 18.37
C LEU A 175 7.15 8.61 19.83
N GLY A 176 8.06 7.67 20.05
CA GLY A 176 8.52 7.19 21.34
C GLY A 176 9.41 5.97 21.18
N GLU A 177 9.87 5.41 22.29
CA GLU A 177 10.75 4.23 22.29
C GLU A 177 10.35 3.30 23.45
N PHE A 178 10.14 2.03 23.13
CA PHE A 178 9.86 1.02 24.15
C PHE A 178 11.08 0.81 25.05
N GLY A 179 10.86 0.76 26.34
CA GLY A 179 11.90 0.66 27.36
C GLY A 179 12.47 2.02 27.84
N ARG A 180 12.23 3.10 27.09
CA ARG A 180 12.61 4.46 27.50
C ARG A 180 11.38 5.31 27.85
N ASP A 181 10.42 5.40 26.95
CA ASP A 181 9.26 6.30 27.08
C ASP A 181 8.01 5.54 27.59
N PHE A 182 7.98 4.22 27.41
CA PHE A 182 6.96 3.29 27.93
C PHE A 182 7.49 1.86 27.93
N SER A 183 6.97 1.03 28.84
CA SER A 183 7.32 -0.38 28.98
C SER A 183 6.09 -1.28 29.10
N THR A 184 4.92 -0.68 29.26
CA THR A 184 3.63 -1.36 29.37
C THR A 184 2.62 -0.76 28.41
N TYR A 185 1.57 -1.51 28.10
CA TYR A 185 0.48 -0.99 27.28
C TYR A 185 -0.21 0.23 27.92
N GLN A 186 -0.33 0.27 29.25
CA GLN A 186 -0.93 1.39 29.94
C GLN A 186 -0.08 2.67 29.82
N GLU A 187 1.24 2.55 29.89
CA GLU A 187 2.15 3.67 29.65
C GLU A 187 2.13 4.11 28.18
N PHE A 188 2.03 3.17 27.24
CA PHE A 188 1.81 3.50 25.82
C PHE A 188 0.52 4.29 25.62
N LEU A 189 -0.59 3.91 26.26
CA LEU A 189 -1.85 4.68 26.20
C LEU A 189 -1.66 6.09 26.76
N SER A 190 -0.89 6.25 27.82
CA SER A 190 -0.57 7.57 28.39
C SER A 190 0.26 8.42 27.43
N LEU A 191 1.27 7.82 26.78
CA LEU A 191 2.07 8.46 25.74
C LEU A 191 1.20 8.86 24.53
N SER A 192 0.36 7.98 24.06
CA SER A 192 -0.50 8.20 22.89
C SER A 192 -1.55 9.30 23.09
N ASN A 193 -1.91 9.58 24.36
CA ASN A 193 -2.77 10.68 24.76
C ASN A 193 -2.01 11.98 25.06
N SER A 194 -0.68 11.97 24.98
CA SER A 194 0.11 13.18 25.20
C SER A 194 -0.13 14.23 24.10
N THR A 195 0.07 15.49 24.46
CA THR A 195 -0.11 16.61 23.52
C THR A 195 0.82 16.50 22.31
N ASP A 196 2.06 16.10 22.51
CA ASP A 196 3.07 16.04 21.44
C ASP A 196 2.79 14.88 20.48
N TYR A 197 2.39 13.72 21.00
CA TYR A 197 1.95 12.59 20.18
C TYR A 197 0.73 13.00 19.34
N SER A 198 -0.28 13.54 19.98
CA SER A 198 -1.52 13.97 19.33
C SER A 198 -1.28 14.99 18.23
N LYS A 199 -0.52 16.05 18.49
CA LYS A 199 -0.15 17.07 17.49
C LYS A 199 0.59 16.46 16.30
N THR A 200 1.54 15.53 16.56
CA THR A 200 2.30 14.86 15.49
C THR A 200 1.36 14.04 14.61
N MET A 201 0.51 13.23 15.20
CA MET A 201 -0.43 12.39 14.45
C MET A 201 -1.50 13.20 13.72
N GLU A 202 -1.96 14.31 14.27
CA GLU A 202 -2.86 15.26 13.59
C GLU A 202 -2.20 15.89 12.38
N ALA A 203 -0.94 16.31 12.49
CA ALA A 203 -0.20 16.83 11.35
C ALA A 203 -0.03 15.80 10.22
N ILE A 204 0.21 14.52 10.55
CA ILE A 204 0.31 13.43 9.57
C ILE A 204 -1.04 13.14 8.92
N ARG A 205 -2.14 13.20 9.67
CA ARG A 205 -3.51 12.95 9.19
C ARG A 205 -4.14 14.14 8.48
N LYS A 206 -3.44 15.28 8.41
CA LYS A 206 -3.97 16.48 7.76
C LYS A 206 -4.35 16.16 6.32
N LEU A 207 -5.58 16.52 5.95
CA LEU A 207 -6.05 16.38 4.58
C LEU A 207 -5.20 17.24 3.63
N PRO A 208 -4.93 16.75 2.41
CA PRO A 208 -4.04 17.44 1.46
C PRO A 208 -4.63 18.74 0.89
N SER A 209 -5.94 18.93 1.01
CA SER A 209 -6.67 20.12 0.53
C SER A 209 -7.96 20.30 1.31
N ASP A 210 -8.42 21.54 1.41
CA ASP A 210 -9.76 21.87 1.93
C ASP A 210 -10.88 21.27 1.07
N GLU A 211 -10.65 21.03 -0.22
CA GLU A 211 -11.60 20.34 -1.10
C GLU A 211 -11.94 18.93 -0.60
N CYS A 212 -11.03 18.28 0.13
CA CYS A 212 -11.28 16.95 0.70
C CYS A 212 -12.36 16.97 1.79
N THR A 213 -12.56 18.10 2.47
CA THR A 213 -13.54 18.21 3.57
C THR A 213 -15.00 18.08 3.10
N VAL A 214 -15.26 18.39 1.83
CA VAL A 214 -16.58 18.31 1.19
C VAL A 214 -16.67 17.22 0.13
N CYS A 215 -15.64 16.38 0.03
CA CYS A 215 -15.57 15.33 -0.98
C CYS A 215 -16.47 14.16 -0.59
N GLU A 216 -17.28 13.66 -1.52
CA GLU A 216 -18.16 12.48 -1.32
C GLU A 216 -17.39 11.20 -0.91
N HIS A 217 -16.11 11.11 -1.26
CA HIS A 217 -15.26 9.98 -0.93
C HIS A 217 -14.51 10.14 0.41
N LEU A 218 -14.72 11.22 1.17
CA LEU A 218 -13.93 11.50 2.39
C LEU A 218 -13.96 10.32 3.37
N GLY A 219 -15.13 9.75 3.65
CA GLY A 219 -15.32 8.65 4.61
C GLY A 219 -14.63 7.31 4.22
N VAL A 220 -14.12 7.22 3.00
CA VAL A 220 -13.38 6.04 2.49
C VAL A 220 -11.95 6.44 2.13
N CYS A 221 -11.76 7.61 1.54
CA CYS A 221 -10.50 8.08 0.98
C CYS A 221 -9.56 8.70 2.02
N TYR A 222 -10.06 9.52 2.92
CA TYR A 222 -9.24 10.29 3.88
C TYR A 222 -8.04 11.03 3.27
N GLY A 223 -8.09 11.31 1.96
CA GLY A 223 -7.02 11.98 1.22
C GLY A 223 -5.91 11.06 0.72
N GLY A 224 -6.07 9.73 0.83
CA GLY A 224 -5.05 8.78 0.41
C GLY A 224 -3.93 8.57 1.44
N CYS A 225 -2.87 7.88 1.03
CA CYS A 225 -1.71 7.68 1.88
C CYS A 225 -1.01 9.01 2.20
N PRO A 226 -0.85 9.36 3.49
CA PRO A 226 -0.19 10.63 3.87
C PRO A 226 1.24 10.76 3.37
N VAL A 227 1.93 9.65 3.08
CA VAL A 227 3.31 9.66 2.55
C VAL A 227 3.38 10.27 1.16
N LEU A 228 2.37 10.07 0.33
CA LEU A 228 2.33 10.63 -1.03
C LEU A 228 2.45 12.14 -1.04
N TRP A 229 1.84 12.82 -0.07
CA TRP A 229 1.82 14.28 0.03
C TRP A 229 3.14 14.90 0.47
N LYS A 230 4.16 14.08 0.74
CA LYS A 230 5.55 14.53 0.88
C LYS A 230 6.20 14.80 -0.49
N ASN A 231 5.76 14.09 -1.52
CA ASN A 231 6.35 14.09 -2.85
C ASN A 231 5.67 15.08 -3.79
N TYR A 232 4.36 15.30 -3.64
CA TYR A 232 3.62 16.26 -4.46
C TYR A 232 2.44 16.88 -3.71
N SER A 233 2.08 18.11 -4.08
CA SER A 233 0.91 18.81 -3.58
C SER A 233 -0.38 18.37 -4.28
N PHE A 234 -1.53 18.63 -3.66
CA PHE A 234 -2.84 18.40 -4.28
C PHE A 234 -3.02 19.24 -5.56
N ALA A 235 -2.51 20.47 -5.57
CA ALA A 235 -2.55 21.34 -6.74
C ALA A 235 -1.74 20.76 -7.90
N ALA A 236 -0.53 20.25 -7.63
CA ALA A 236 0.31 19.59 -8.65
C ALA A 236 -0.38 18.35 -9.24
N LEU A 237 -1.05 17.54 -8.40
CA LEU A 237 -1.82 16.38 -8.88
C LEU A 237 -2.96 16.81 -9.83
N LYS A 238 -3.70 17.84 -9.48
CA LYS A 238 -4.78 18.38 -10.36
C LYS A 238 -4.23 18.86 -11.70
N GLU A 239 -3.14 19.65 -11.67
CA GLU A 239 -2.47 20.13 -12.88
C GLU A 239 -1.95 18.98 -13.74
N PHE A 240 -1.35 17.97 -13.13
CA PHE A 240 -0.86 16.77 -13.83
C PHE A 240 -1.99 16.03 -14.55
N LYS A 241 -3.13 15.82 -13.88
CA LYS A 241 -4.32 15.19 -14.49
C LYS A 241 -4.79 15.96 -15.72
N VAL A 242 -4.94 17.29 -15.62
CA VAL A 242 -5.38 18.12 -16.73
C VAL A 242 -4.43 18.03 -17.92
N LYS A 243 -3.12 18.16 -17.68
CA LYS A 243 -2.10 18.04 -18.74
C LYS A 243 -2.12 16.68 -19.45
N ARG A 244 -2.33 15.61 -18.70
CA ARG A 244 -2.41 14.25 -19.28
C ARG A 244 -3.65 14.10 -20.14
N THR A 245 -4.81 14.57 -19.69
CA THR A 245 -6.06 14.48 -20.46
C THR A 245 -5.99 15.28 -21.76
N THR A 246 -5.38 16.47 -21.75
CA THR A 246 -5.23 17.30 -22.95
C THR A 246 -4.21 16.76 -23.96
N ASN A 247 -3.15 16.08 -23.49
CA ASN A 247 -2.11 15.51 -24.36
C ASN A 247 -2.49 14.12 -24.92
N SER A 248 -3.45 13.42 -24.34
CA SER A 248 -3.86 12.09 -24.78
C SER A 248 -4.90 12.12 -25.91
N GLY A 249 -5.40 13.28 -26.33
CA GLY A 249 -6.27 13.43 -27.50
C GLY A 249 -7.59 12.65 -27.43
N ILE A 250 -8.12 12.40 -26.21
CA ILE A 250 -9.38 11.71 -25.96
C ILE A 250 -10.35 12.72 -25.38
#